data_b8431b6fa8533ffcb6e014ee98aa149c
#
_entry.id   b8431b6fa8533ffcb6e014ee98aa149c
#
_cell.length_a   1.000
_cell.length_b   1.000
_cell.length_c   1.000
_cell.angle_alpha   90.00
_cell.angle_beta   90.00
_cell.angle_gamma   90.00
#
_symmetry.space_group_name_H-M   'P 1'
#
loop_
_entity.id
_entity.type
_entity.pdbx_description
1 polymer ?
#
loop_
_entity_poly.entity_id
_entity_poly.type
_entity_poly.pdbx_seq_one_letter_code
_entity_poly.pdbx_strand_id
1 'polypeptide(L)'
;LYLPEKKVLKNIDVTMDFGDVQMNGVQAESGSIESDDGDIVLSGCKMQDVKIEADYGDVELKSGTWENGSITLDDGDVSIRSTKLSGDISISNSYGDIDLELAKKDLEQMEITAKTDLGDIDVPDEMEDLVQGETGEYSFSYTPDQPAGRLKLVNDDGDITIEND
;
A
#
# COMPACT_ATOMS: atom_id res chain seq x y z
N LEU A 1 -17.47 4.20 15.68
CA LEU A 1 -18.28 5.15 14.90
C LEU A 1 -19.15 4.37 13.90
N TYR A 2 -20.47 4.63 13.90
CA TYR A 2 -21.39 4.04 12.92
C TYR A 2 -21.71 5.08 11.84
N LEU A 3 -21.43 4.75 10.58
CA LEU A 3 -21.76 5.57 9.42
C LEU A 3 -22.93 4.94 8.65
N PRO A 4 -23.86 5.73 8.09
CA PRO A 4 -24.91 5.21 7.23
C PRO A 4 -24.31 4.55 5.99
N GLU A 5 -24.87 3.42 5.55
CA GLU A 5 -24.45 2.74 4.33
C GLU A 5 -24.45 3.69 3.12
N LYS A 6 -23.38 3.59 2.29
CA LYS A 6 -23.17 4.36 1.04
C LYS A 6 -22.99 5.87 1.20
N LYS A 7 -22.67 6.38 2.40
CA LYS A 7 -22.29 7.77 2.54
C LYS A 7 -20.83 7.96 2.15
N VAL A 8 -20.57 8.80 1.16
CA VAL A 8 -19.22 9.25 0.82
C VAL A 8 -18.85 10.42 1.74
N LEU A 9 -17.74 10.29 2.44
CA LEU A 9 -17.15 11.35 3.25
C LEU A 9 -16.28 12.23 2.35
N LYS A 10 -16.41 13.54 2.45
CA LYS A 10 -15.55 14.46 1.71
C LYS A 10 -14.13 14.45 2.24
N ASN A 11 -14.01 14.34 3.56
CA ASN A 11 -12.74 14.24 4.24
C ASN A 11 -12.86 13.30 5.44
N ILE A 12 -11.79 12.56 5.71
CA ILE A 12 -11.63 11.75 6.90
C ILE A 12 -10.31 12.11 7.56
N ASP A 13 -10.36 12.49 8.83
CA ASP A 13 -9.16 12.74 9.64
C ASP A 13 -9.27 11.88 10.89
N VAL A 14 -8.31 10.99 11.07
CA VAL A 14 -8.22 10.09 12.22
C VAL A 14 -6.81 10.19 12.77
N THR A 15 -6.71 10.48 14.06
CA THR A 15 -5.44 10.46 14.79
C THR A 15 -5.64 9.58 16.02
N MET A 16 -4.74 8.64 16.22
CA MET A 16 -4.78 7.65 17.30
C MET A 16 -3.40 7.52 17.95
N ASP A 17 -3.31 7.81 19.23
CA ASP A 17 -2.05 7.62 19.97
C ASP A 17 -1.85 6.14 20.34
N PHE A 18 -2.92 5.43 20.73
CA PHE A 18 -2.88 4.02 21.12
C PHE A 18 -4.14 3.28 20.70
N GLY A 19 -3.98 2.09 20.12
CA GLY A 19 -5.08 1.20 19.75
C GLY A 19 -5.34 1.15 18.26
N ASP A 20 -6.14 0.21 17.82
CA ASP A 20 -6.33 -0.11 16.42
C ASP A 20 -7.35 0.79 15.71
N VAL A 21 -7.08 1.10 14.45
CA VAL A 21 -8.02 1.75 13.54
C VAL A 21 -8.62 0.71 12.62
N GLN A 22 -9.91 0.42 12.76
CA GLN A 22 -10.64 -0.52 11.89
C GLN A 22 -11.75 0.19 11.13
N MET A 23 -11.70 0.14 9.80
CA MET A 23 -12.73 0.69 8.93
C MET A 23 -13.29 -0.37 7.99
N ASN A 24 -14.63 -0.46 7.89
CA ASN A 24 -15.30 -1.38 7.02
C ASN A 24 -16.27 -0.64 6.10
N GLY A 25 -16.08 -0.78 4.78
CA GLY A 25 -16.98 -0.24 3.77
C GLY A 25 -17.03 1.29 3.73
N VAL A 26 -16.05 1.98 4.31
CA VAL A 26 -15.98 3.45 4.32
C VAL A 26 -15.61 3.95 2.91
N GLN A 27 -16.24 5.06 2.51
CA GLN A 27 -15.91 5.76 1.27
C GLN A 27 -15.49 7.19 1.61
N ALA A 28 -14.28 7.58 1.20
CA ALA A 28 -13.74 8.92 1.44
C ALA A 28 -13.07 9.48 0.18
N GLU A 29 -13.29 10.78 -0.09
CA GLU A 29 -12.69 11.50 -1.21
C GLU A 29 -11.29 12.02 -0.86
N SER A 30 -11.01 12.29 0.41
CA SER A 30 -9.68 12.71 0.88
C SER A 30 -9.53 12.45 2.37
N GLY A 31 -8.29 12.54 2.87
CA GLY A 31 -8.05 12.55 4.31
C GLY A 31 -6.70 12.03 4.76
N SER A 32 -6.55 11.95 6.08
CA SER A 32 -5.41 11.32 6.74
C SER A 32 -5.86 10.33 7.82
N ILE A 33 -5.06 9.30 7.99
CA ILE A 33 -5.15 8.34 9.09
C ILE A 33 -3.75 8.27 9.70
N GLU A 34 -3.64 8.68 10.96
CA GLU A 34 -2.39 8.72 11.69
C GLU A 34 -2.50 7.85 12.94
N SER A 35 -1.53 6.96 13.18
CA SER A 35 -1.47 6.09 14.36
C SER A 35 -0.05 6.04 14.93
N ASP A 36 0.11 6.29 16.23
CA ASP A 36 1.41 6.14 16.88
C ASP A 36 1.66 4.67 17.26
N ASP A 37 0.65 3.96 17.81
CA ASP A 37 0.79 2.56 18.27
C ASP A 37 -0.53 1.79 18.08
N GLY A 38 -0.56 0.88 17.12
CA GLY A 38 -1.70 0.01 16.80
C GLY A 38 -1.91 -0.18 15.30
N ASP A 39 -2.65 -1.21 14.97
CA ASP A 39 -2.89 -1.62 13.59
C ASP A 39 -3.93 -0.75 12.87
N ILE A 40 -3.71 -0.54 11.58
CA ILE A 40 -4.67 0.11 10.70
C ILE A 40 -5.22 -0.91 9.69
N VAL A 41 -6.51 -1.25 9.81
CA VAL A 41 -7.18 -2.23 8.94
C VAL A 41 -8.33 -1.58 8.17
N LEU A 42 -8.21 -1.51 6.84
CA LEU A 42 -9.22 -0.97 5.95
C LEU A 42 -9.81 -2.10 5.09
N SER A 43 -11.06 -2.50 5.35
CA SER A 43 -11.74 -3.60 4.65
C SER A 43 -12.88 -3.08 3.78
N GLY A 44 -12.89 -3.42 2.48
CA GLY A 44 -13.95 -3.02 1.55
C GLY A 44 -14.10 -1.51 1.39
N CYS A 45 -13.07 -0.76 1.74
CA CYS A 45 -13.08 0.70 1.70
C CYS A 45 -12.84 1.22 0.28
N LYS A 46 -13.35 2.43 0.00
CA LYS A 46 -13.07 3.18 -1.21
C LYS A 46 -12.43 4.50 -0.82
N MET A 47 -11.13 4.59 -1.01
CA MET A 47 -10.33 5.74 -0.61
C MET A 47 -9.80 6.46 -1.84
N GLN A 48 -9.92 7.79 -1.84
CA GLN A 48 -9.33 8.67 -2.83
C GLN A 48 -8.53 9.75 -2.09
N ASP A 49 -7.33 10.06 -2.57
CA ASP A 49 -6.44 11.08 -2.00
C ASP A 49 -6.25 10.94 -0.46
N VAL A 50 -6.06 9.69 0.03
CA VAL A 50 -5.90 9.40 1.47
C VAL A 50 -4.45 9.10 1.79
N LYS A 51 -3.95 9.73 2.86
CA LYS A 51 -2.63 9.51 3.43
C LYS A 51 -2.74 8.67 4.70
N ILE A 52 -1.88 7.68 4.84
CA ILE A 52 -1.76 6.84 6.04
C ILE A 52 -0.34 7.01 6.59
N GLU A 53 -0.22 7.35 7.86
CA GLU A 53 1.06 7.43 8.59
C GLU A 53 0.92 6.62 9.87
N ALA A 54 1.86 5.69 10.10
CA ALA A 54 1.92 4.92 11.31
C ALA A 54 3.37 4.80 11.79
N ASP A 55 3.58 4.86 13.10
CA ASP A 55 4.90 4.68 13.70
C ASP A 55 5.12 3.20 14.05
N TYR A 56 4.14 2.56 14.73
CA TYR A 56 4.20 1.16 15.14
C TYR A 56 2.89 0.43 14.84
N GLY A 57 2.98 -0.79 14.29
CA GLY A 57 1.84 -1.65 13.99
C GLY A 57 1.66 -1.84 12.48
N ASP A 58 0.79 -2.76 12.10
CA ASP A 58 0.61 -3.15 10.71
C ASP A 58 -0.43 -2.29 9.99
N VAL A 59 -0.22 -2.07 8.68
CA VAL A 59 -1.19 -1.42 7.81
C VAL A 59 -1.75 -2.44 6.82
N GLU A 60 -3.04 -2.73 6.91
CA GLU A 60 -3.69 -3.71 6.07
C GLU A 60 -4.87 -3.13 5.27
N LEU A 61 -4.82 -3.26 3.93
CA LEU A 61 -5.88 -2.91 3.01
C LEU A 61 -6.46 -4.17 2.36
N LYS A 62 -7.76 -4.43 2.53
CA LYS A 62 -8.45 -5.62 2.00
C LYS A 62 -9.67 -5.29 1.16
N SER A 63 -9.76 -5.88 -0.03
CA SER A 63 -10.98 -5.94 -0.83
C SER A 63 -11.61 -4.56 -1.13
N GLY A 64 -10.78 -3.55 -1.37
CA GLY A 64 -11.22 -2.17 -1.57
C GLY A 64 -10.83 -1.58 -2.91
N THR A 65 -10.88 -0.26 -2.97
CA THR A 65 -10.27 0.55 -4.03
C THR A 65 -9.51 1.70 -3.41
N TRP A 66 -8.31 1.96 -3.90
CA TRP A 66 -7.51 3.10 -3.47
C TRP A 66 -6.98 3.84 -4.69
N GLU A 67 -7.33 5.11 -4.79
CA GLU A 67 -6.95 5.98 -5.88
C GLU A 67 -6.17 7.17 -5.33
N ASN A 68 -4.91 7.29 -5.69
CA ASN A 68 -3.93 8.22 -5.15
C ASN A 68 -3.72 8.09 -3.64
N GLY A 69 -2.53 8.42 -3.18
CA GLY A 69 -2.24 8.48 -1.74
C GLY A 69 -0.90 7.90 -1.36
N SER A 70 -0.67 7.82 -0.07
CA SER A 70 0.57 7.29 0.47
C SER A 70 0.37 6.51 1.76
N ILE A 71 1.24 5.51 1.96
CA ILE A 71 1.47 4.88 3.26
C ILE A 71 2.91 5.19 3.65
N THR A 72 3.10 5.65 4.87
CA THR A 72 4.41 5.76 5.51
C THR A 72 4.33 5.01 6.83
N LEU A 73 5.20 4.02 7.02
CA LEU A 73 5.28 3.19 8.20
C LEU A 73 6.72 3.14 8.69
N ASP A 74 6.93 3.27 10.00
CA ASP A 74 8.28 3.16 10.58
C ASP A 74 8.60 1.73 11.00
N ASP A 75 7.69 1.02 11.70
CA ASP A 75 7.94 -0.34 12.21
C ASP A 75 6.65 -1.18 12.16
N GLY A 76 6.62 -2.18 11.30
CA GLY A 76 5.50 -3.09 11.03
C GLY A 76 5.43 -3.47 9.57
N ASP A 77 4.39 -4.21 9.20
CA ASP A 77 4.20 -4.69 7.83
C ASP A 77 3.10 -3.93 7.10
N VAL A 78 3.29 -3.73 5.79
CA VAL A 78 2.25 -3.21 4.91
C VAL A 78 1.70 -4.35 4.06
N SER A 79 0.41 -4.65 4.19
CA SER A 79 -0.25 -5.70 3.41
C SER A 79 -1.43 -5.14 2.61
N ILE A 80 -1.38 -5.29 1.28
CA ILE A 80 -2.47 -4.88 0.39
C ILE A 80 -2.95 -6.10 -0.40
N ARG A 81 -4.20 -6.55 -0.15
CA ARG A 81 -4.75 -7.75 -0.76
C ARG A 81 -6.10 -7.49 -1.41
N SER A 82 -6.29 -8.05 -2.62
CA SER A 82 -7.55 -7.95 -3.37
C SER A 82 -8.09 -6.51 -3.45
N THR A 83 -7.18 -5.53 -3.43
CA THR A 83 -7.50 -4.10 -3.49
C THR A 83 -7.09 -3.55 -4.83
N LYS A 84 -8.02 -2.87 -5.51
CA LYS A 84 -7.71 -2.21 -6.77
C LYS A 84 -6.98 -0.89 -6.50
N LEU A 85 -5.77 -0.77 -7.04
CA LEU A 85 -4.96 0.44 -7.00
C LEU A 85 -5.09 1.24 -8.30
N SER A 86 -5.06 2.55 -8.23
CA SER A 86 -5.06 3.45 -9.40
C SER A 86 -4.50 4.83 -9.04
N GLY A 87 -4.10 5.59 -10.06
CA GLY A 87 -3.46 6.89 -9.84
C GLY A 87 -2.04 6.77 -9.31
N ASP A 88 -1.58 7.77 -8.57
CA ASP A 88 -0.23 7.83 -8.01
C ASP A 88 -0.23 7.36 -6.54
N ILE A 89 0.41 6.21 -6.27
CA ILE A 89 0.48 5.60 -4.94
C ILE A 89 1.94 5.45 -4.54
N SER A 90 2.26 5.84 -3.30
CA SER A 90 3.59 5.68 -2.71
C SER A 90 3.49 4.95 -1.38
N ILE A 91 4.27 3.89 -1.22
CA ILE A 91 4.39 3.14 0.04
C ILE A 91 5.86 3.19 0.46
N SER A 92 6.10 3.63 1.68
CA SER A 92 7.43 3.67 2.30
C SER A 92 7.36 3.00 3.66
N ASN A 93 8.22 2.04 3.89
CA ASN A 93 8.40 1.36 5.16
C ASN A 93 9.87 1.44 5.59
N SER A 94 10.14 1.58 6.88
CA SER A 94 11.52 1.57 7.39
C SER A 94 11.93 0.20 7.91
N TYR A 95 11.06 -0.48 8.67
CA TYR A 95 11.33 -1.81 9.22
C TYR A 95 10.11 -2.72 9.09
N GLY A 96 10.27 -3.87 8.45
CA GLY A 96 9.23 -4.86 8.16
C GLY A 96 8.99 -5.03 6.67
N ASP A 97 7.99 -5.78 6.29
CA ASP A 97 7.78 -6.20 4.91
C ASP A 97 6.66 -5.41 4.21
N ILE A 98 6.74 -5.36 2.87
CA ILE A 98 5.68 -4.81 2.02
C ILE A 98 5.13 -5.94 1.14
N ASP A 99 3.91 -6.40 1.43
CA ASP A 99 3.23 -7.47 0.71
C ASP A 99 2.08 -6.95 -0.13
N LEU A 100 2.13 -7.17 -1.44
CA LEU A 100 1.08 -6.78 -2.37
C LEU A 100 0.55 -8.00 -3.12
N GLU A 101 -0.74 -8.32 -2.97
CA GLU A 101 -1.48 -9.32 -3.75
C GLU A 101 -2.54 -8.60 -4.60
N LEU A 102 -2.25 -8.43 -5.89
CA LEU A 102 -3.05 -7.64 -6.81
C LEU A 102 -3.58 -8.50 -7.96
N ALA A 103 -4.74 -8.14 -8.52
CA ALA A 103 -5.20 -8.79 -9.73
C ALA A 103 -4.19 -8.57 -10.87
N LYS A 104 -3.81 -9.64 -11.58
CA LYS A 104 -2.81 -9.61 -12.66
C LYS A 104 -3.04 -8.45 -13.64
N LYS A 105 -4.28 -8.24 -14.08
CA LYS A 105 -4.63 -7.15 -15.01
C LYS A 105 -4.39 -5.75 -14.43
N ASP A 106 -4.51 -5.58 -13.11
CA ASP A 106 -4.31 -4.28 -12.45
C ASP A 106 -2.80 -4.04 -12.26
N LEU A 107 -2.05 -5.09 -11.92
CA LEU A 107 -0.59 -5.07 -11.85
C LEU A 107 0.05 -4.69 -13.20
N GLU A 108 -0.38 -5.34 -14.29
CA GLU A 108 0.14 -5.11 -15.65
C GLU A 108 -0.16 -3.70 -16.19
N GLN A 109 -1.07 -2.93 -15.57
CA GLN A 109 -1.43 -1.57 -15.97
C GLN A 109 -0.76 -0.48 -15.15
N MET A 110 -0.03 -0.82 -14.09
CA MET A 110 0.67 0.15 -13.24
C MET A 110 2.13 0.29 -13.69
N GLU A 111 2.63 1.52 -13.72
CA GLU A 111 4.08 1.75 -13.69
C GLU A 111 4.55 1.48 -12.26
N ILE A 112 5.46 0.51 -12.08
CA ILE A 112 5.88 0.06 -10.76
C ILE A 112 7.36 0.31 -10.60
N THR A 113 7.74 0.91 -9.48
CA THR A 113 9.12 0.98 -9.01
C THR A 113 9.19 0.49 -7.58
N ALA A 114 10.08 -0.45 -7.31
CA ALA A 114 10.35 -0.94 -5.96
C ALA A 114 11.84 -0.84 -5.65
N LYS A 115 12.18 -0.55 -4.40
CA LYS A 115 13.54 -0.51 -3.90
C LYS A 115 13.58 -0.96 -2.44
N THR A 116 14.52 -1.85 -2.11
CA THR A 116 14.90 -2.16 -0.73
C THR A 116 16.38 -1.96 -0.54
N ASP A 117 16.81 -1.52 0.65
CA ASP A 117 18.22 -1.33 0.99
C ASP A 117 18.78 -2.54 1.77
N LEU A 118 17.93 -3.26 2.54
CA LEU A 118 18.29 -4.48 3.26
C LEU A 118 17.13 -5.48 3.19
N GLY A 119 17.00 -6.23 2.09
CA GLY A 119 15.96 -7.23 1.88
C GLY A 119 15.98 -7.75 0.45
N ASP A 120 14.99 -8.53 0.08
CA ASP A 120 14.79 -9.07 -1.26
C ASP A 120 13.54 -8.45 -1.93
N ILE A 121 13.47 -8.55 -3.27
CA ILE A 121 12.29 -8.16 -4.04
C ILE A 121 11.78 -9.38 -4.79
N ASP A 122 10.62 -9.90 -4.38
CA ASP A 122 9.93 -11.00 -5.03
C ASP A 122 8.81 -10.46 -5.92
N VAL A 123 8.81 -10.86 -7.18
CA VAL A 123 7.81 -10.46 -8.18
C VAL A 123 7.32 -11.68 -8.94
N PRO A 124 6.18 -11.61 -9.67
CA PRO A 124 5.74 -12.73 -10.53
C PRO A 124 6.83 -13.20 -11.49
N ASP A 125 6.91 -14.50 -11.75
CA ASP A 125 7.94 -15.17 -12.58
C ASP A 125 8.23 -14.44 -13.90
N GLU A 126 7.18 -13.88 -14.53
CA GLU A 126 7.30 -13.13 -15.79
C GLU A 126 7.99 -11.77 -15.67
N MET A 127 8.20 -11.28 -14.46
CA MET A 127 8.84 -9.99 -14.16
C MET A 127 10.20 -10.14 -13.45
N GLU A 128 10.61 -11.36 -13.08
CA GLU A 128 11.84 -11.64 -12.32
C GLU A 128 13.11 -11.06 -12.98
N ASP A 129 13.20 -11.12 -14.31
CA ASP A 129 14.33 -10.58 -15.08
C ASP A 129 14.49 -9.05 -14.95
N LEU A 130 13.51 -8.35 -14.40
CA LEU A 130 13.53 -6.90 -14.18
C LEU A 130 14.10 -6.51 -12.81
N VAL A 131 14.26 -7.47 -11.89
CA VAL A 131 14.87 -7.21 -10.58
C VAL A 131 16.38 -7.06 -10.76
N GLN A 132 16.95 -6.00 -10.20
CA GLN A 132 18.37 -5.68 -10.28
C GLN A 132 18.91 -5.39 -8.88
N GLY A 133 20.12 -5.84 -8.62
CA GLY A 133 20.81 -5.54 -7.36
C GLY A 133 21.73 -6.68 -6.92
N GLU A 134 22.38 -6.48 -5.80
CA GLU A 134 23.27 -7.46 -5.17
C GLU A 134 23.29 -7.24 -3.66
N THR A 135 23.36 -8.34 -2.89
CA THR A 135 23.68 -8.30 -1.44
C THR A 135 22.70 -7.50 -0.59
N GLY A 136 21.38 -7.64 -0.82
CA GLY A 136 20.33 -7.02 -0.01
C GLY A 136 19.92 -5.61 -0.46
N GLU A 137 20.61 -5.00 -1.43
CA GLU A 137 20.16 -3.76 -2.07
C GLU A 137 19.59 -4.11 -3.44
N TYR A 138 18.26 -4.15 -3.55
CA TYR A 138 17.56 -4.50 -4.78
C TYR A 138 16.65 -3.39 -5.27
N SER A 139 16.45 -3.38 -6.58
CA SER A 139 15.51 -2.49 -7.25
C SER A 139 14.74 -3.21 -8.35
N PHE A 140 13.50 -2.81 -8.55
CA PHE A 140 12.62 -3.32 -9.60
C PHE A 140 11.97 -2.15 -10.32
N SER A 141 11.82 -2.25 -11.65
CA SER A 141 11.11 -1.24 -12.43
C SER A 141 10.36 -1.90 -13.60
N TYR A 142 9.08 -1.67 -13.64
CA TYR A 142 8.19 -2.10 -14.73
C TYR A 142 7.37 -0.92 -15.24
N THR A 143 7.33 -0.72 -16.56
CA THR A 143 6.58 0.35 -17.20
C THR A 143 5.79 -0.21 -18.39
N PRO A 144 4.46 -0.29 -18.31
CA PRO A 144 3.61 -0.67 -19.43
C PRO A 144 3.51 0.45 -20.47
N ASP A 145 3.05 0.12 -21.69
CA ASP A 145 2.90 1.07 -22.79
C ASP A 145 1.97 2.27 -22.45
N GLN A 146 0.92 2.00 -21.66
CA GLN A 146 -0.06 3.01 -21.25
C GLN A 146 -0.40 2.79 -19.76
N PRO A 147 0.39 3.33 -18.82
CA PRO A 147 0.15 3.15 -17.41
C PRO A 147 -1.16 3.83 -16.96
N ALA A 148 -1.95 3.11 -16.17
CA ALA A 148 -3.15 3.64 -15.51
C ALA A 148 -2.85 4.40 -14.22
N GLY A 149 -1.60 4.31 -13.74
CA GLY A 149 -1.11 4.95 -12.54
C GLY A 149 0.33 4.55 -12.23
N ARG A 150 0.85 5.06 -11.13
CA ARG A 150 2.20 4.75 -10.64
C ARG A 150 2.15 4.17 -9.24
N LEU A 151 2.92 3.13 -9.02
CA LEU A 151 3.12 2.51 -7.71
C LEU A 151 4.61 2.58 -7.37
N LYS A 152 4.92 3.32 -6.32
CA LYS A 152 6.28 3.44 -5.80
C LYS A 152 6.36 2.76 -4.44
N LEU A 153 7.25 1.78 -4.32
CA LEU A 153 7.54 1.04 -3.11
C LEU A 153 8.97 1.31 -2.67
N VAL A 154 9.15 1.66 -1.41
CA VAL A 154 10.48 1.85 -0.80
C VAL A 154 10.46 1.16 0.55
N ASN A 155 11.45 0.30 0.78
CA ASN A 155 11.68 -0.36 2.06
C ASN A 155 13.14 -0.16 2.47
N ASP A 156 13.40 0.19 3.70
CA ASP A 156 14.79 0.35 4.15
C ASP A 156 15.33 -1.00 4.68
N ASP A 157 14.56 -1.74 5.49
CA ASP A 157 14.95 -3.04 6.07
C ASP A 157 13.76 -4.00 6.07
N GLY A 158 13.74 -4.94 5.13
CA GLY A 158 12.72 -5.95 4.91
C GLY A 158 12.46 -6.20 3.42
N ASP A 159 11.62 -7.18 3.16
CA ASP A 159 11.34 -7.67 1.81
C ASP A 159 10.18 -6.90 1.16
N ILE A 160 10.18 -6.88 -0.16
CA ILE A 160 9.04 -6.39 -0.95
C ILE A 160 8.53 -7.55 -1.79
N THR A 161 7.31 -8.01 -1.52
CA THR A 161 6.65 -9.07 -2.27
C THR A 161 5.51 -8.51 -3.10
N ILE A 162 5.52 -8.79 -4.40
CA ILE A 162 4.45 -8.43 -5.34
C ILE A 162 3.93 -9.71 -5.98
N GLU A 163 2.71 -10.09 -5.64
CA GLU A 163 2.07 -11.30 -6.19
C GLU A 163 0.87 -10.94 -7.06
N ASN A 164 0.54 -11.83 -7.99
CA ASN A 164 -0.69 -11.75 -8.76
C ASN A 164 -1.65 -12.89 -8.39
N ASP A 165 -2.93 -12.58 -8.17
CA ASP A 165 -4.03 -13.53 -8.00
C ASP A 165 -4.72 -13.89 -9.35
#